data_9acdd50d9980d692c05fd0a80d042531
#
_entry.id   9acdd50d9980d692c05fd0a80d042531
#
_cell.length_a   1.000
_cell.length_b   1.000
_cell.length_c   1.000
_cell.angle_alpha   90.00
_cell.angle_beta   90.00
_cell.angle_gamma   90.00
#
_symmetry.space_group_name_H-M   'P 1'
#
loop_
_entity.id
_entity.type
_entity.pdbx_description
1 polymer ?
#
loop_
_entity_poly.entity_id
_entity_poly.type
_entity_poly.pdbx_seq_one_letter_code
_entity_poly.pdbx_strand_id
1 'polypeptide(L)' 'MNLSTAIEFATAALAEKVDDKGSPYINHALRVMERMDTEEEKMAAVLHDVVEDTEITLQDLCDAGFSREVVETV' A
#
# COMPACT_ATOMS: atom_id res chain seq x y z
N MET A 1 -7.01 2.18 -11.81
CA MET A 1 -5.78 2.23 -11.00
C MET A 1 -4.89 1.08 -11.37
N ASN A 2 -3.59 1.27 -11.26
CA ASN A 2 -2.60 0.22 -11.54
C ASN A 2 -1.59 0.14 -10.41
N LEU A 3 -0.67 -0.82 -10.51
CA LEU A 3 0.33 -1.05 -9.47
C LEU A 3 1.22 0.17 -9.26
N SER A 4 1.61 0.84 -10.33
CA SER A 4 2.43 2.05 -10.26
C SER A 4 1.75 3.14 -9.43
N THR A 5 0.47 3.35 -9.65
CA THR A 5 -0.33 4.32 -8.88
C THR A 5 -0.42 3.91 -7.41
N ALA A 6 -0.59 2.61 -7.13
CA ALA A 6 -0.63 2.12 -5.75
C ALA A 6 0.69 2.35 -5.05
N ILE A 7 1.81 2.12 -5.72
CA ILE A 7 3.15 2.36 -5.18
C ILE A 7 3.34 3.85 -4.88
N GLU A 8 2.95 4.72 -5.81
CA GLU A 8 3.05 6.17 -5.60
C GLU A 8 2.20 6.63 -4.42
N PHE A 9 0.98 6.12 -4.32
CA PHE A 9 0.08 6.43 -3.21
C PHE A 9 0.69 6.00 -1.88
N ALA A 10 1.18 4.76 -1.81
CA ALA A 10 1.79 4.23 -0.59
C ALA A 10 3.07 4.98 -0.22
N THR A 11 3.89 5.33 -1.21
CA THR A 11 5.12 6.07 -0.99
C THR A 11 4.82 7.43 -0.34
N ALA A 12 3.82 8.13 -0.83
CA ALA A 12 3.41 9.42 -0.26
C ALA A 12 2.83 9.24 1.14
N ALA A 13 1.98 8.22 1.33
CA ALA A 13 1.33 7.99 2.62
C ALA A 13 2.32 7.57 3.71
N LEU A 14 3.36 6.82 3.35
CA LEU A 14 4.36 6.29 4.29
C LEU A 14 5.65 7.11 4.31
N ALA A 15 5.66 8.29 3.67
CA ALA A 15 6.88 9.08 3.45
C ALA A 15 7.65 9.40 4.75
N GLU A 16 6.94 9.61 5.86
CA GLU A 16 7.54 9.98 7.13
C GLU A 16 7.70 8.80 8.09
N LYS A 17 7.28 7.61 7.67
CA LYS A 17 7.36 6.41 8.50
C LYS A 17 8.70 5.71 8.29
N VAL A 18 9.28 5.24 9.39
CA VAL A 18 10.51 4.46 9.37
C VAL A 18 10.30 3.17 10.15
N ASP A 19 11.08 2.15 9.83
CA ASP A 19 11.07 0.90 10.57
C ASP A 19 11.96 0.99 11.81
N ASP A 20 12.10 -0.12 12.54
CA ASP A 20 12.89 -0.18 13.78
C ASP A 20 14.36 0.17 13.56
N LYS A 21 14.84 0.07 12.34
CA LYS A 21 16.23 0.35 11.98
C LYS A 21 16.42 1.75 11.41
N GLY A 22 15.34 2.53 11.31
CA GLY A 22 15.38 3.87 10.75
C GLY A 22 15.31 3.93 9.24
N SER A 23 15.07 2.81 8.56
CA SER A 23 14.89 2.77 7.10
C SER A 23 13.47 3.18 6.72
N PRO A 24 13.28 3.79 5.54
CA PRO A 24 11.93 4.14 5.09
C PRO A 24 10.99 2.93 5.09
N TYR A 25 9.83 3.08 5.72
CA TYR A 25 8.88 1.97 5.85
C TYR A 25 8.37 1.45 4.51
N ILE A 26 8.31 2.32 3.49
CA ILE A 26 7.89 1.91 2.15
C ILE A 26 8.76 0.76 1.62
N ASN A 27 10.02 0.68 2.01
CA ASN A 27 10.90 -0.41 1.57
C ASN A 27 10.41 -1.77 2.06
N HIS A 28 9.85 -1.83 3.28
CA HIS A 28 9.24 -3.04 3.81
C HIS A 28 7.99 -3.42 2.99
N ALA A 29 7.13 -2.44 2.73
CA ALA A 29 5.91 -2.66 1.94
C ALA A 29 6.24 -3.18 0.54
N LEU A 30 7.26 -2.62 -0.10
CA LEU A 30 7.68 -3.06 -1.43
C LEU A 30 8.23 -4.49 -1.42
N ARG A 31 8.95 -4.88 -0.38
CA ARG A 31 9.46 -6.25 -0.25
C ARG A 31 8.33 -7.27 -0.09
N VAL A 32 7.32 -6.93 0.69
CA VAL A 32 6.15 -7.79 0.83
C VAL A 32 5.41 -7.89 -0.49
N MET A 33 5.25 -6.77 -1.18
CA MET A 33 4.60 -6.71 -2.49
C MET A 33 5.29 -7.64 -3.51
N GLU A 34 6.61 -7.65 -3.53
CA GLU A 34 7.38 -8.47 -4.47
C GLU A 34 7.13 -9.96 -4.34
N ARG A 35 6.65 -10.40 -3.18
CA ARG A 35 6.33 -11.82 -2.95
C ARG A 35 4.98 -12.25 -3.49
N MET A 36 4.17 -11.29 -3.93
CA MET A 36 2.85 -11.59 -4.46
C MET A 36 2.92 -11.96 -5.94
N ASP A 37 1.96 -12.79 -6.39
CA ASP A 37 1.98 -13.32 -7.75
C ASP A 37 1.23 -12.47 -8.77
N THR A 38 0.14 -11.81 -8.36
CA THR A 38 -0.68 -11.00 -9.27
C THR A 38 -0.57 -9.53 -8.96
N GLU A 39 -0.92 -8.70 -9.94
CA GLU A 39 -0.93 -7.25 -9.76
C GLU A 39 -1.90 -6.83 -8.66
N GLU A 40 -3.07 -7.44 -8.61
CA GLU A 40 -4.06 -7.13 -7.57
C GLU A 40 -3.55 -7.47 -6.18
N GLU A 41 -2.89 -8.61 -6.03
CA GLU A 41 -2.29 -9.00 -4.77
C GLU A 41 -1.15 -8.05 -4.37
N LYS A 42 -0.35 -7.62 -5.33
CA LYS A 42 0.72 -6.64 -5.08
C LYS A 42 0.16 -5.31 -4.62
N MET A 43 -0.90 -4.83 -5.26
CA MET A 43 -1.56 -3.58 -4.87
C MET A 43 -2.14 -3.69 -3.46
N ALA A 44 -2.82 -4.80 -3.16
CA ALA A 44 -3.38 -5.02 -1.84
C ALA A 44 -2.29 -5.08 -0.77
N ALA A 45 -1.17 -5.73 -1.05
CA ALA A 45 -0.07 -5.85 -0.11
C ALA A 45 0.53 -4.49 0.24
N VAL A 46 0.80 -3.65 -0.76
CA VAL A 46 1.38 -2.33 -0.52
C VAL A 46 0.39 -1.40 0.18
N LEU A 47 -0.89 -1.50 -0.13
CA LEU A 47 -1.94 -0.69 0.50
C LEU A 47 -2.29 -1.16 1.91
N HIS A 48 -2.08 -2.43 2.21
CA HIS A 48 -2.32 -2.98 3.55
C HIS A 48 -1.51 -2.21 4.61
N ASP A 49 -0.24 -1.96 4.33
CA ASP A 49 0.61 -1.22 5.25
C ASP A 49 0.16 0.24 5.40
N VAL A 50 -0.37 0.82 4.34
CA VAL A 50 -0.92 2.19 4.41
C VAL A 50 -2.08 2.26 5.38
N VAL A 51 -3.03 1.33 5.28
CA VAL A 51 -4.21 1.32 6.15
C VAL A 51 -3.82 1.00 7.59
N GLU A 52 -2.89 0.07 7.80
CA GLU A 52 -2.47 -0.35 9.12
C GLU A 52 -1.66 0.71 9.86
N ASP A 53 -0.78 1.42 9.16
CA ASP A 53 0.20 2.31 9.78
C ASP A 53 -0.09 3.81 9.62
N THR A 54 -1.19 4.17 8.98
CA THR A 54 -1.62 5.56 8.84
C THR A 54 -3.09 5.71 9.19
N GLU A 55 -3.59 6.94 9.13
CA GLU A 55 -5.01 7.23 9.36
C GLU A 55 -5.88 6.97 8.12
N ILE A 56 -5.27 6.58 7.01
CA ILE A 56 -6.00 6.31 5.77
C ILE A 56 -6.86 5.05 5.96
N THR A 57 -8.14 5.17 5.59
CA THR A 57 -9.12 4.10 5.75
C THR A 57 -9.37 3.37 4.43
N LEU A 58 -10.08 2.23 4.51
CA LEU A 58 -10.53 1.53 3.30
C LEU A 58 -11.43 2.42 2.45
N GLN A 59 -12.25 3.26 3.07
CA GLN A 59 -13.08 4.21 2.34
C GLN A 59 -12.23 5.21 1.57
N ASP A 60 -11.12 5.67 2.16
CA ASP A 60 -10.20 6.58 1.48
C ASP A 60 -9.59 5.93 0.23
N LEU A 61 -9.32 4.63 0.28
CA LEU A 61 -8.82 3.90 -0.88
C LEU A 61 -9.88 3.84 -1.99
N CYS A 62 -11.13 3.59 -1.63
CA CYS A 62 -12.22 3.62 -2.59
C CYS A 62 -12.35 5.00 -3.23
N ASP A 63 -12.28 6.06 -2.44
CA ASP A 63 -12.39 7.43 -2.91
C ASP A 63 -11.22 7.82 -3.82
N ALA A 64 -10.06 7.23 -3.59
CA ALA A 64 -8.87 7.44 -4.43
C ALA A 64 -8.98 6.72 -5.79
N GLY A 65 -9.95 5.83 -5.95
CA GLY A 65 -10.19 5.13 -7.21
C GLY A 65 -9.69 3.71 -7.29
N PHE A 66 -9.24 3.12 -6.18
CA PHE A 66 -8.84 1.71 -6.17
C PHE A 66 -10.07 0.82 -6.31
N SER A 67 -9.92 -0.30 -7.04
CA SER A 67 -11.04 -1.18 -7.32
C SER A 67 -11.53 -1.85 -6.04
N ARG A 68 -12.82 -2.23 -6.07
CA ARG A 68 -13.43 -2.92 -4.95
C ARG A 68 -12.70 -4.22 -4.60
N GLU A 69 -12.27 -4.96 -5.62
CA GLU A 69 -11.53 -6.21 -5.41
C GLU A 69 -10.24 -5.99 -4.63
N VAL A 70 -9.50 -4.94 -4.98
CA VAL A 70 -8.27 -4.60 -4.27
C VAL A 70 -8.58 -4.19 -2.84
N VAL A 71 -9.55 -3.32 -2.64
CA VAL A 71 -9.93 -2.84 -1.30
C VAL A 71 -10.40 -3.97 -0.41
N GLU A 72 -11.18 -4.90 -0.95
CA GLU A 72 -11.66 -6.05 -0.18
C GLU A 72 -10.51 -7.00 0.22
N THR A 73 -9.47 -7.07 -0.60
CA THR A 73 -8.29 -7.90 -0.30
C THR A 73 -7.42 -7.24 0.78
N VAL A 74 -7.39 -5.93 0.82
CA VAL A 74 -6.68 -5.20 1.88
C VAL A 74 -7.32 -5.51 3.23
#